data_c8e44c4ef6ffb461c0333c597b0482ef
#
_entry.id   c8e44c4ef6ffb461c0333c597b0482ef
#
_cell.length_a   1.000
_cell.length_b   1.000
_cell.length_c   1.000
_cell.angle_alpha   90.00
_cell.angle_beta   90.00
_cell.angle_gamma   90.00
#
_symmetry.space_group_name_H-M   'P 1'
#
loop_
_entity.id
_entity.type
_entity.pdbx_description
1 polymer ?
#
loop_
_entity_poly.entity_id
_entity_poly.type
_entity_poly.pdbx_seq_one_letter_code
_entity_poly.pdbx_strand_id
1 'polypeptide(L)'
;FFWPTMLAVASDRYPRTGAIAISIMGGIGMLSAGLIGSPGLGYAKDRFSGEALKASDAAVYEEYKSESTSSFLFFGDANGIDGSKFGEVTAKLNTARAILKDGKAPKKLTEKELEGKTDKEVEEANKKFESDTAIYEKLKEADLIKEGGSTNLEDGYKALTDAEVKVHKASIEGDKRTLKADSFIPGAMAVIYLLILLYFKSIGGYKPVTIGE
;
A
#
# COMPACT_ATOMS: atom_id res chain seq x y z
N PHE A 1 11.09 -14.72 10.99
CA PHE A 1 11.46 -15.83 11.87
C PHE A 1 11.45 -17.18 11.16
N PHE A 2 10.48 -17.49 10.29
CA PHE A 2 10.37 -18.80 9.62
C PHE A 2 11.52 -19.07 8.64
N TRP A 3 11.96 -18.07 7.91
CA TRP A 3 12.96 -18.21 6.88
C TRP A 3 14.33 -18.72 7.41
N PRO A 4 14.94 -18.10 8.42
CA PRO A 4 16.19 -18.60 8.98
C PRO A 4 16.07 -20.03 9.54
N THR A 5 14.93 -20.35 10.17
CA THR A 5 14.69 -21.67 10.75
C THR A 5 14.64 -22.76 9.67
N MET A 6 13.98 -22.48 8.53
CA MET A 6 13.92 -23.43 7.42
C MET A 6 15.28 -23.66 6.77
N LEU A 7 16.09 -22.61 6.64
CA LEU A 7 17.47 -22.75 6.13
C LEU A 7 18.35 -23.55 7.07
N ALA A 8 18.20 -23.37 8.39
CA ALA A 8 18.92 -24.15 9.38
C ALA A 8 18.55 -25.65 9.30
N VAL A 9 17.25 -25.96 9.25
CA VAL A 9 16.76 -27.34 9.09
C VAL A 9 17.24 -27.96 7.78
N ALA A 10 17.30 -27.21 6.69
CA ALA A 10 17.83 -27.70 5.42
C ALA A 10 19.32 -28.04 5.52
N SER A 11 20.12 -27.19 6.18
CA SER A 11 21.53 -27.43 6.43
C SER A 11 21.77 -28.69 7.27
N ASP A 12 20.98 -28.86 8.35
CA ASP A 12 21.10 -30.01 9.27
C ASP A 12 20.69 -31.35 8.63
N ARG A 13 19.71 -31.31 7.71
CA ARG A 13 19.22 -32.51 7.02
C ARG A 13 20.07 -32.94 5.84
N TYR A 14 20.75 -31.98 5.20
CA TYR A 14 21.56 -32.24 4.02
C TYR A 14 23.00 -31.75 4.22
N PRO A 15 23.75 -32.34 5.20
CA PRO A 15 25.08 -31.81 5.58
C PRO A 15 26.10 -31.90 4.44
N ARG A 16 25.98 -32.85 3.50
CA ARG A 16 26.88 -32.98 2.34
C ARG A 16 26.54 -31.99 1.21
N THR A 17 25.28 -31.57 1.09
CA THR A 17 24.77 -30.69 0.05
C THR A 17 24.10 -29.45 0.61
N GLY A 18 24.35 -29.12 1.87
CA GLY A 18 23.68 -28.03 2.60
C GLY A 18 23.72 -26.68 1.89
N ALA A 19 24.88 -26.33 1.33
CA ALA A 19 25.02 -25.09 0.56
C ALA A 19 24.08 -25.05 -0.66
N ILE A 20 23.93 -26.16 -1.38
CA ILE A 20 23.02 -26.27 -2.54
C ILE A 20 21.58 -26.23 -2.06
N ALA A 21 21.25 -26.97 -1.00
CA ALA A 21 19.89 -26.97 -0.44
C ALA A 21 19.45 -25.56 0.02
N ILE A 22 20.33 -24.84 0.72
CA ILE A 22 20.09 -23.45 1.14
C ILE A 22 19.89 -22.53 -0.07
N SER A 23 20.74 -22.67 -1.10
CA SER A 23 20.67 -21.83 -2.32
C SER A 23 19.35 -22.07 -3.07
N ILE A 24 18.94 -23.32 -3.23
CA ILE A 24 17.66 -23.66 -3.88
C ILE A 24 16.49 -23.12 -3.08
N MET A 25 16.46 -23.32 -1.78
CA MET A 25 15.38 -22.79 -0.92
C MET A 25 15.37 -21.26 -0.94
N GLY A 26 16.55 -20.62 -0.92
CA GLY A 26 16.69 -19.19 -1.05
C GLY A 26 16.12 -18.65 -2.36
N GLY A 27 16.48 -19.30 -3.45
CA GLY A 27 15.99 -18.96 -4.80
C GLY A 27 14.47 -19.12 -4.93
N ILE A 28 13.91 -20.26 -4.48
CA ILE A 28 12.46 -20.50 -4.51
C ILE A 28 11.71 -19.45 -3.67
N GLY A 29 12.25 -19.09 -2.49
CA GLY A 29 11.63 -18.08 -1.65
C GLY A 29 11.59 -16.69 -2.30
N MET A 30 12.67 -16.27 -2.94
CA MET A 30 12.72 -15.00 -3.68
C MET A 30 11.77 -15.00 -4.90
N LEU A 31 11.75 -16.11 -5.65
CA LEU A 31 10.84 -16.27 -6.78
C LEU A 31 9.37 -16.22 -6.33
N SER A 32 9.02 -16.89 -5.23
CA SER A 32 7.65 -16.88 -4.72
C SER A 32 7.22 -15.49 -4.25
N ALA A 33 8.09 -14.73 -3.61
CA ALA A 33 7.80 -13.35 -3.21
C ALA A 33 7.60 -12.43 -4.42
N GLY A 34 8.44 -12.56 -5.45
CA GLY A 34 8.36 -11.73 -6.66
C GLY A 34 7.22 -12.10 -7.61
N LEU A 35 7.03 -13.42 -7.88
CA LEU A 35 6.06 -13.88 -8.87
C LEU A 35 4.64 -14.07 -8.32
N ILE A 36 4.51 -14.33 -7.02
CA ILE A 36 3.22 -14.62 -6.39
C ILE A 36 2.86 -13.53 -5.39
N GLY A 37 3.77 -13.18 -4.48
CA GLY A 37 3.48 -12.27 -3.39
C GLY A 37 3.15 -10.86 -3.88
N SER A 38 4.01 -10.26 -4.69
CA SER A 38 3.82 -8.89 -5.17
C SER A 38 2.59 -8.75 -6.09
N PRO A 39 2.39 -9.58 -7.13
CA PRO A 39 1.20 -9.51 -7.96
C PRO A 39 -0.08 -9.83 -7.19
N GLY A 40 -0.03 -10.79 -6.26
CA GLY A 40 -1.17 -11.15 -5.42
C GLY A 40 -1.59 -9.99 -4.50
N LEU A 41 -0.63 -9.28 -3.92
CA LEU A 41 -0.89 -8.11 -3.09
C LEU A 41 -1.51 -6.96 -3.90
N GLY A 42 -0.97 -6.70 -5.10
CA GLY A 42 -1.52 -5.71 -6.04
C GLY A 42 -2.97 -6.03 -6.41
N TYR A 43 -3.22 -7.26 -6.83
CA TYR A 43 -4.58 -7.75 -7.13
C TYR A 43 -5.53 -7.61 -5.93
N ALA A 44 -5.11 -8.02 -4.74
CA ALA A 44 -5.95 -7.93 -3.54
C ALA A 44 -6.30 -6.47 -3.20
N LYS A 45 -5.34 -5.56 -3.32
CA LYS A 45 -5.58 -4.13 -3.15
C LYS A 45 -6.59 -3.59 -4.16
N ASP A 46 -6.42 -3.88 -5.43
CA ASP A 46 -7.33 -3.44 -6.50
C ASP A 46 -8.75 -3.98 -6.25
N ARG A 47 -8.86 -5.27 -5.99
CA ARG A 47 -10.12 -5.92 -5.71
C ARG A 47 -10.83 -5.30 -4.51
N PHE A 48 -10.18 -5.24 -3.37
CA PHE A 48 -10.82 -4.79 -2.13
C PHE A 48 -11.12 -3.29 -2.12
N SER A 49 -10.28 -2.46 -2.74
CA SER A 49 -10.57 -1.03 -2.88
C SER A 49 -11.72 -0.78 -3.85
N GLY A 50 -11.75 -1.49 -4.99
CA GLY A 50 -12.85 -1.42 -5.94
C GLY A 50 -14.17 -1.90 -5.34
N GLU A 51 -14.18 -3.05 -4.65
CA GLU A 51 -15.37 -3.57 -3.94
C GLU A 51 -15.86 -2.59 -2.85
N ALA A 52 -14.93 -1.99 -2.08
CA ALA A 52 -15.28 -1.02 -1.04
C ALA A 52 -15.87 0.26 -1.62
N LEU A 53 -15.32 0.77 -2.71
CA LEU A 53 -15.85 1.96 -3.38
C LEU A 53 -17.22 1.68 -3.98
N LYS A 54 -17.38 0.56 -4.69
CA LYS A 54 -18.65 0.15 -5.29
C LYS A 54 -19.75 -0.06 -4.25
N ALA A 55 -19.41 -0.62 -3.10
CA ALA A 55 -20.35 -0.79 -1.99
C ALA A 55 -20.73 0.54 -1.31
N SER A 56 -19.83 1.51 -1.29
CA SER A 56 -20.08 2.84 -0.75
C SER A 56 -20.90 3.70 -1.70
N ASP A 57 -20.54 3.70 -2.98
CA ASP A 57 -21.21 4.48 -4.02
C ASP A 57 -20.87 3.90 -5.41
N ALA A 58 -21.87 3.30 -6.06
CA ALA A 58 -21.67 2.68 -7.37
C ALA A 58 -21.42 3.72 -8.49
N ALA A 59 -21.98 4.92 -8.38
CA ALA A 59 -21.78 5.97 -9.39
C ALA A 59 -20.34 6.53 -9.32
N VAL A 60 -19.86 6.78 -8.11
CA VAL A 60 -18.48 7.20 -7.88
C VAL A 60 -17.50 6.10 -8.30
N TYR A 61 -17.85 4.82 -8.08
CA TYR A 61 -17.02 3.71 -8.55
C TYR A 61 -16.87 3.71 -10.08
N GLU A 62 -17.96 3.88 -10.84
CA GLU A 62 -17.91 3.95 -12.31
C GLU A 62 -17.04 5.12 -12.82
N GLU A 63 -17.03 6.24 -12.11
CA GLU A 63 -16.19 7.40 -12.44
C GLU A 63 -14.70 7.17 -12.15
N TYR A 64 -14.38 6.49 -11.03
CA TYR A 64 -13.02 6.35 -10.52
C TYR A 64 -12.40 4.97 -10.74
N LYS A 65 -13.13 4.00 -11.31
CA LYS A 65 -12.58 2.68 -11.58
C LYS A 65 -11.45 2.74 -12.60
N SER A 66 -10.48 1.86 -12.45
CA SER A 66 -9.41 1.66 -13.43
C SER A 66 -9.98 1.06 -14.72
N GLU A 67 -9.48 1.52 -15.87
CA GLU A 67 -9.75 0.89 -17.16
C GLU A 67 -9.03 -0.46 -17.30
N SER A 68 -7.89 -0.61 -16.61
CA SER A 68 -7.16 -1.87 -16.57
C SER A 68 -7.77 -2.82 -15.56
N THR A 69 -7.82 -4.08 -15.94
CA THR A 69 -8.34 -5.16 -15.10
C THR A 69 -7.16 -5.94 -14.52
N SER A 70 -7.15 -6.11 -13.20
CA SER A 70 -6.20 -6.96 -12.51
C SER A 70 -6.71 -8.39 -12.46
N SER A 71 -5.85 -9.36 -12.80
CA SER A 71 -6.14 -10.79 -12.67
C SER A 71 -5.02 -11.48 -11.90
N PHE A 72 -5.34 -12.50 -11.13
CA PHE A 72 -4.35 -13.23 -10.35
C PHE A 72 -4.75 -14.71 -10.20
N LEU A 73 -3.92 -15.61 -10.72
CA LEU A 73 -4.11 -17.06 -10.69
C LEU A 73 -5.51 -17.49 -11.18
N PHE A 74 -6.29 -18.11 -10.29
CA PHE A 74 -7.65 -18.60 -10.53
C PHE A 74 -8.74 -17.69 -9.95
N PHE A 75 -8.35 -16.56 -9.41
CA PHE A 75 -9.30 -15.55 -8.91
C PHE A 75 -9.91 -14.79 -10.07
N GLY A 76 -11.17 -14.37 -9.90
CA GLY A 76 -11.87 -13.58 -10.91
C GLY A 76 -11.24 -12.20 -11.12
N ASP A 77 -11.46 -11.65 -12.28
CA ASP A 77 -10.97 -10.32 -12.64
C ASP A 77 -11.51 -9.24 -11.70
N ALA A 78 -10.68 -8.26 -11.40
CA ALA A 78 -11.01 -7.14 -10.53
C ALA A 78 -10.55 -5.81 -11.14
N ASN A 79 -11.38 -4.78 -11.02
CA ASN A 79 -11.00 -3.41 -11.34
C ASN A 79 -10.85 -2.63 -10.04
N GLY A 80 -9.65 -2.12 -9.82
CA GLY A 80 -9.34 -1.24 -8.72
C GLY A 80 -9.77 0.20 -8.98
N ILE A 81 -9.28 1.10 -8.16
CA ILE A 81 -9.40 2.55 -8.35
C ILE A 81 -8.30 2.99 -9.32
N ASP A 82 -8.62 3.88 -10.26
CA ASP A 82 -7.65 4.46 -11.18
C ASP A 82 -6.53 5.18 -10.44
N GLY A 83 -5.29 4.76 -10.69
CA GLY A 83 -4.12 5.25 -9.97
C GLY A 83 -3.84 6.74 -10.18
N SER A 84 -4.16 7.28 -11.38
CA SER A 84 -3.97 8.69 -11.70
C SER A 84 -4.98 9.56 -10.94
N LYS A 85 -6.26 9.21 -11.03
CA LYS A 85 -7.34 9.91 -10.32
C LYS A 85 -7.16 9.82 -8.81
N PHE A 86 -6.77 8.65 -8.29
CA PHE A 86 -6.45 8.48 -6.87
C PHE A 86 -5.23 9.31 -6.45
N GLY A 87 -4.22 9.41 -7.32
CA GLY A 87 -3.04 10.26 -7.11
C GLY A 87 -3.42 11.72 -6.94
N GLU A 88 -4.34 12.24 -7.77
CA GLU A 88 -4.86 13.60 -7.66
C GLU A 88 -5.60 13.84 -6.34
N VAL A 89 -6.49 12.93 -5.94
CA VAL A 89 -7.21 13.00 -4.66
C VAL A 89 -6.22 13.01 -3.49
N THR A 90 -5.21 12.15 -3.53
CA THR A 90 -4.19 12.06 -2.49
C THR A 90 -3.34 13.33 -2.44
N ALA A 91 -2.98 13.90 -3.59
CA ALA A 91 -2.23 15.15 -3.66
C ALA A 91 -3.03 16.31 -3.05
N LYS A 92 -4.31 16.46 -3.40
CA LYS A 92 -5.21 17.46 -2.79
C LYS A 92 -5.29 17.31 -1.27
N LEU A 93 -5.47 16.08 -0.77
CA LEU A 93 -5.54 15.82 0.67
C LEU A 93 -4.22 16.17 1.38
N ASN A 94 -3.10 15.82 0.77
CA ASN A 94 -1.79 16.13 1.35
C ASN A 94 -1.52 17.64 1.37
N THR A 95 -1.90 18.37 0.33
CA THR A 95 -1.85 19.83 0.31
C THR A 95 -2.74 20.44 1.41
N ALA A 96 -3.98 19.95 1.54
CA ALA A 96 -4.89 20.41 2.60
C ALA A 96 -4.29 20.20 4.00
N ARG A 97 -3.70 19.04 4.24
CA ARG A 97 -3.02 18.72 5.51
C ARG A 97 -1.79 19.58 5.76
N ALA A 98 -1.02 19.88 4.72
CA ALA A 98 0.13 20.78 4.83
C ALA A 98 -0.32 22.21 5.18
N ILE A 99 -1.34 22.73 4.52
CA ILE A 99 -1.92 24.04 4.82
C ILE A 99 -2.45 24.10 6.25
N LEU A 100 -3.18 23.08 6.70
CA LEU A 100 -3.68 22.99 8.08
C LEU A 100 -2.54 22.97 9.10
N LYS A 101 -1.46 22.26 8.80
CA LYS A 101 -0.31 22.16 9.70
C LYS A 101 0.45 23.47 9.80
N ASP A 102 0.62 24.18 8.70
CA ASP A 102 1.41 25.41 8.64
C ASP A 102 0.58 26.65 8.97
N GLY A 103 -0.74 26.62 8.84
CA GLY A 103 -1.67 27.73 9.05
C GLY A 103 -1.46 28.91 8.08
N LYS A 104 -0.75 28.71 6.96
CA LYS A 104 -0.34 29.76 6.04
C LYS A 104 -0.96 29.61 4.66
N ALA A 105 -1.26 30.75 4.03
CA ALA A 105 -1.69 30.77 2.65
C ALA A 105 -0.57 30.31 1.70
N PRO A 106 -0.92 29.62 0.60
CA PRO A 106 0.02 29.29 -0.46
C PRO A 106 0.69 30.57 -1.01
N LYS A 107 1.98 30.48 -1.31
CA LYS A 107 2.72 31.58 -1.91
C LYS A 107 2.92 31.35 -3.39
N LYS A 108 2.59 32.37 -4.20
CA LYS A 108 2.95 32.37 -5.62
C LYS A 108 4.45 32.46 -5.76
N LEU A 109 5.03 31.69 -6.68
CA LEU A 109 6.45 31.80 -7.00
C LEU A 109 6.77 33.20 -7.53
N THR A 110 7.87 33.76 -7.06
CA THR A 110 8.37 35.07 -7.53
C THR A 110 9.03 34.93 -8.91
N GLU A 111 9.16 36.03 -9.65
CA GLU A 111 9.84 36.05 -10.96
C GLU A 111 11.25 35.46 -10.90
N LYS A 112 11.99 35.70 -9.79
CA LYS A 112 13.32 35.12 -9.58
C LYS A 112 13.31 33.60 -9.42
N GLU A 113 12.25 33.02 -8.85
CA GLU A 113 12.11 31.57 -8.68
C GLU A 113 11.61 30.89 -9.96
N LEU A 114 11.09 31.67 -10.89
CA LEU A 114 10.68 31.24 -12.23
C LEU A 114 11.80 31.40 -13.26
N GLU A 115 12.85 32.16 -12.93
CA GLU A 115 14.00 32.39 -13.81
C GLU A 115 14.73 31.07 -14.10
N GLY A 116 14.85 30.72 -15.39
CA GLY A 116 15.47 29.47 -15.84
C GLY A 116 14.53 28.26 -15.95
N LYS A 117 13.23 28.42 -15.65
CA LYS A 117 12.22 27.38 -15.88
C LYS A 117 11.66 27.44 -17.30
N THR A 118 11.26 26.30 -17.81
CA THR A 118 10.57 26.22 -19.10
C THR A 118 9.12 26.71 -18.99
N ASP A 119 8.51 27.11 -20.10
CA ASP A 119 7.11 27.58 -20.14
C ASP A 119 6.14 26.54 -19.55
N LYS A 120 6.41 25.24 -19.75
CA LYS A 120 5.64 24.14 -19.14
C LYS A 120 5.75 24.13 -17.60
N GLU A 121 6.94 24.28 -17.07
CA GLU A 121 7.16 24.29 -15.62
C GLU A 121 6.53 25.52 -14.96
N VAL A 122 6.49 26.65 -15.67
CA VAL A 122 5.80 27.87 -15.23
C VAL A 122 4.29 27.66 -15.22
N GLU A 123 3.74 27.03 -16.26
CA GLU A 123 2.32 26.70 -16.34
C GLU A 123 1.89 25.73 -15.24
N GLU A 124 2.65 24.67 -15.00
CA GLU A 124 2.43 23.71 -13.93
C GLU A 124 2.48 24.36 -12.55
N ALA A 125 3.46 25.25 -12.32
CA ALA A 125 3.58 25.99 -11.07
C ALA A 125 2.39 26.91 -10.81
N ASN A 126 1.89 27.58 -11.85
CA ASN A 126 0.69 28.41 -11.75
C ASN A 126 -0.58 27.59 -11.49
N LYS A 127 -0.80 26.49 -12.20
CA LYS A 127 -1.91 25.57 -11.95
C LYS A 127 -1.89 25.01 -10.53
N LYS A 128 -0.69 24.64 -10.05
CA LYS A 128 -0.53 24.19 -8.67
C LYS A 128 -0.89 25.29 -7.68
N PHE A 129 -0.41 26.51 -7.86
CA PHE A 129 -0.73 27.64 -6.98
C PHE A 129 -2.23 27.92 -6.95
N GLU A 130 -2.92 27.90 -8.10
CA GLU A 130 -4.38 28.07 -8.18
C GLU A 130 -5.12 26.97 -7.42
N SER A 131 -4.70 25.71 -7.61
CA SER A 131 -5.27 24.56 -6.90
C SER A 131 -5.06 24.66 -5.37
N ASP A 132 -3.84 24.98 -4.95
CA ASP A 132 -3.50 25.11 -3.52
C ASP A 132 -4.26 26.29 -2.89
N THR A 133 -4.46 27.36 -3.63
CA THR A 133 -5.26 28.53 -3.19
C THR A 133 -6.74 28.17 -3.04
N ALA A 134 -7.31 27.41 -3.96
CA ALA A 134 -8.69 26.94 -3.85
C ALA A 134 -8.90 26.03 -2.64
N ILE A 135 -7.92 25.17 -2.34
CA ILE A 135 -7.91 24.33 -1.14
C ILE A 135 -7.85 25.19 0.13
N TYR A 136 -6.98 26.21 0.15
CA TYR A 136 -6.84 27.12 1.29
C TYR A 136 -8.15 27.88 1.56
N GLU A 137 -8.79 28.43 0.53
CA GLU A 137 -10.05 29.16 0.71
C GLU A 137 -11.17 28.27 1.26
N LYS A 138 -11.30 27.03 0.80
CA LYS A 138 -12.26 26.06 1.35
C LYS A 138 -12.03 25.79 2.83
N LEU A 139 -10.75 25.61 3.23
CA LEU A 139 -10.39 25.36 4.64
C LEU A 139 -10.63 26.60 5.50
N LYS A 140 -10.43 27.79 4.95
CA LYS A 140 -10.68 29.08 5.60
C LYS A 140 -12.18 29.34 5.78
N GLU A 141 -13.00 29.08 4.75
CA GLU A 141 -14.46 29.15 4.85
C GLU A 141 -15.02 28.18 5.91
N ALA A 142 -14.39 27.04 6.09
CA ALA A 142 -14.71 26.07 7.14
C ALA A 142 -14.17 26.44 8.53
N ASP A 143 -13.54 27.62 8.69
CA ASP A 143 -12.90 28.09 9.94
C ASP A 143 -11.89 27.11 10.53
N LEU A 144 -11.14 26.43 9.65
CA LEU A 144 -10.14 25.42 10.04
C LEU A 144 -8.70 25.95 10.05
N ILE A 145 -8.47 27.13 9.47
CA ILE A 145 -7.14 27.77 9.45
C ILE A 145 -6.91 28.49 10.77
N LYS A 146 -5.96 28.00 11.56
CA LYS A 146 -5.62 28.58 12.87
C LYS A 146 -4.17 29.08 12.85
N GLU A 147 -3.93 30.18 13.57
CA GLU A 147 -2.56 30.63 13.85
C GLU A 147 -1.83 29.55 14.67
N GLY A 148 -0.67 29.10 14.17
CA GLY A 148 0.08 28.00 14.79
C GLY A 148 -0.28 26.59 14.25
N GLY A 149 -1.20 26.50 13.29
CA GLY A 149 -1.57 25.26 12.63
C GLY A 149 -2.57 24.39 13.43
N SER A 150 -3.05 23.35 12.80
CA SER A 150 -3.93 22.32 13.37
C SER A 150 -3.24 20.97 13.39
N THR A 151 -3.42 20.22 14.48
CA THR A 151 -2.96 18.83 14.61
C THR A 151 -4.00 17.82 14.09
N ASN A 152 -5.23 18.27 13.84
CA ASN A 152 -6.32 17.39 13.37
C ASN A 152 -6.24 17.26 11.84
N LEU A 153 -5.52 16.27 11.36
CA LEU A 153 -5.36 15.99 9.93
C LEU A 153 -6.64 15.46 9.23
N GLU A 154 -7.66 15.05 10.00
CA GLU A 154 -8.96 14.65 9.47
C GLU A 154 -9.72 15.84 8.86
N ASP A 155 -9.48 17.06 9.36
CA ASP A 155 -10.07 18.28 8.82
C ASP A 155 -9.67 18.53 7.36
N GLY A 156 -8.56 17.93 6.89
CA GLY A 156 -8.15 17.98 5.49
C GLY A 156 -9.19 17.44 4.49
N TYR A 157 -10.06 16.54 4.95
CA TYR A 157 -11.17 16.04 4.11
C TYR A 157 -12.20 17.11 3.74
N LYS A 158 -12.27 18.21 4.46
CA LYS A 158 -13.16 19.34 4.13
C LYS A 158 -12.77 20.07 2.84
N ALA A 159 -11.54 19.91 2.40
CA ALA A 159 -11.07 20.46 1.12
C ALA A 159 -11.47 19.61 -0.09
N LEU A 160 -11.86 18.34 0.14
CA LEU A 160 -12.22 17.37 -0.88
C LEU A 160 -13.74 17.41 -1.16
N THR A 161 -14.13 16.88 -2.32
CA THR A 161 -15.55 16.58 -2.61
C THR A 161 -15.97 15.29 -1.90
N ASP A 162 -17.28 15.08 -1.75
CA ASP A 162 -17.80 13.85 -1.16
C ASP A 162 -17.36 12.59 -1.92
N ALA A 163 -17.26 12.67 -3.25
CA ALA A 163 -16.76 11.59 -4.09
C ALA A 163 -15.28 11.29 -3.79
N GLU A 164 -14.43 12.31 -3.73
CA GLU A 164 -13.01 12.18 -3.42
C GLU A 164 -12.79 11.59 -2.02
N VAL A 165 -13.60 11.99 -1.04
CA VAL A 165 -13.57 11.42 0.32
C VAL A 165 -13.90 9.93 0.31
N LYS A 166 -14.94 9.52 -0.45
CA LYS A 166 -15.32 8.10 -0.59
C LYS A 166 -14.21 7.30 -1.25
N VAL A 167 -13.60 7.83 -2.31
CA VAL A 167 -12.47 7.21 -3.03
C VAL A 167 -11.30 6.97 -2.08
N HIS A 168 -10.89 7.98 -1.32
CA HIS A 168 -9.77 7.87 -0.39
C HIS A 168 -10.07 6.87 0.75
N LYS A 169 -11.28 6.91 1.32
CA LYS A 169 -11.70 5.96 2.37
C LYS A 169 -11.80 4.54 1.85
N ALA A 170 -12.27 4.35 0.62
CA ALA A 170 -12.33 3.02 -0.01
C ALA A 170 -10.94 2.43 -0.23
N SER A 171 -9.96 3.24 -0.62
CA SER A 171 -8.56 2.79 -0.74
C SER A 171 -8.01 2.34 0.63
N ILE A 172 -8.24 3.12 1.70
CA ILE A 172 -7.82 2.73 3.06
C ILE A 172 -8.50 1.43 3.50
N GLU A 173 -9.78 1.26 3.21
CA GLU A 173 -10.51 0.04 3.54
C GLU A 173 -9.98 -1.15 2.73
N GLY A 174 -9.65 -0.93 1.45
CA GLY A 174 -8.98 -1.92 0.61
C GLY A 174 -7.63 -2.36 1.18
N ASP A 175 -6.81 -1.41 1.61
CA ASP A 175 -5.52 -1.68 2.25
C ASP A 175 -5.69 -2.50 3.55
N LYS A 176 -6.67 -2.16 4.39
CA LYS A 176 -6.98 -2.91 5.63
C LYS A 176 -7.43 -4.33 5.33
N ARG A 177 -8.29 -4.53 4.33
CA ARG A 177 -8.75 -5.87 3.92
C ARG A 177 -7.63 -6.69 3.33
N THR A 178 -6.75 -6.07 2.52
CA THR A 178 -5.56 -6.70 1.97
C THR A 178 -4.63 -7.17 3.08
N LEU A 179 -4.30 -6.32 4.05
CA LEU A 179 -3.47 -6.67 5.20
C LEU A 179 -4.09 -7.78 6.06
N LYS A 180 -5.41 -7.76 6.22
CA LYS A 180 -6.13 -8.82 6.94
C LYS A 180 -6.06 -10.15 6.18
N ALA A 181 -6.25 -10.15 4.87
CA ALA A 181 -6.11 -11.34 4.04
C ALA A 181 -4.67 -11.87 4.07
N ASP A 182 -3.68 -10.98 3.97
CA ASP A 182 -2.26 -11.34 4.02
C ASP A 182 -1.87 -11.95 5.38
N SER A 183 -2.50 -11.53 6.48
CA SER A 183 -2.25 -12.07 7.82
C SER A 183 -2.61 -13.56 7.98
N PHE A 184 -3.42 -14.13 7.08
CA PHE A 184 -3.69 -15.57 7.07
C PHE A 184 -2.47 -16.40 6.65
N ILE A 185 -1.55 -15.83 5.86
CA ILE A 185 -0.34 -16.54 5.42
C ILE A 185 0.55 -16.92 6.62
N PRO A 186 1.01 -15.96 7.47
CA PRO A 186 1.76 -16.32 8.68
C PRO A 186 0.95 -17.17 9.66
N GLY A 187 -0.38 -17.00 9.72
CA GLY A 187 -1.26 -17.85 10.51
C GLY A 187 -1.22 -19.31 10.07
N ALA A 188 -1.39 -19.57 8.77
CA ALA A 188 -1.27 -20.91 8.20
C ALA A 188 0.12 -21.52 8.44
N MET A 189 1.18 -20.72 8.25
CA MET A 189 2.54 -21.14 8.53
C MET A 189 2.73 -21.54 10.00
N ALA A 190 2.18 -20.78 10.94
CA ALA A 190 2.25 -21.11 12.37
C ALA A 190 1.58 -22.46 12.68
N VAL A 191 0.42 -22.74 12.06
CA VAL A 191 -0.26 -24.05 12.18
C VAL A 191 0.61 -25.18 11.61
N ILE A 192 1.19 -24.98 10.42
CA ILE A 192 2.08 -25.98 9.79
C ILE A 192 3.28 -26.27 10.69
N TYR A 193 3.93 -25.24 11.24
CA TYR A 193 5.06 -25.44 12.16
C TYR A 193 4.65 -26.14 13.46
N LEU A 194 3.46 -25.83 13.98
CA LEU A 194 2.93 -26.54 15.15
C LEU A 194 2.75 -28.04 14.86
N LEU A 195 2.18 -28.37 13.69
CA LEU A 195 2.03 -29.75 13.26
C LEU A 195 3.37 -30.47 13.09
N ILE A 196 4.36 -29.81 12.49
CA ILE A 196 5.72 -30.33 12.37
C ILE A 196 6.33 -30.57 13.75
N LEU A 197 6.17 -29.63 14.68
CA LEU A 197 6.67 -29.75 16.06
C LEU A 197 6.02 -30.95 16.77
N LEU A 198 4.71 -31.10 16.68
CA LEU A 198 3.99 -32.23 17.27
C LEU A 198 4.42 -33.57 16.65
N TYR A 199 4.63 -33.61 15.33
CA TYR A 199 5.16 -34.78 14.63
C TYR A 199 6.53 -35.15 15.15
N PHE A 200 7.49 -34.22 15.23
CA PHE A 200 8.81 -34.53 15.76
C PHE A 200 8.78 -34.94 17.24
N LYS A 201 7.91 -34.33 18.04
CA LYS A 201 7.71 -34.73 19.43
C LYS A 201 7.22 -36.18 19.56
N SER A 202 6.31 -36.62 18.66
CA SER A 202 5.76 -37.99 18.68
C SER A 202 6.79 -39.07 18.31
N ILE A 203 7.80 -38.73 17.49
CA ILE A 203 8.86 -39.65 17.07
C ILE A 203 10.13 -39.58 17.93
N GLY A 204 10.06 -38.93 19.10
CA GLY A 204 11.19 -38.85 20.05
C GLY A 204 12.12 -37.66 19.86
N GLY A 205 11.69 -36.62 19.13
CA GLY A 205 12.42 -35.36 18.93
C GLY A 205 13.12 -35.26 17.58
N TYR A 206 13.52 -34.03 17.28
CA TYR A 206 14.30 -33.73 16.08
C TYR A 206 15.75 -34.19 16.25
N LYS A 207 16.26 -34.99 15.31
CA LYS A 207 17.67 -35.42 15.30
C LYS A 207 18.34 -34.91 14.01
N PRO A 208 19.36 -34.06 14.08
CA PRO A 208 20.15 -33.69 12.92
C PRO A 208 20.89 -34.89 12.33
N VAL A 209 21.14 -34.87 11.04
CA VAL A 209 21.94 -35.91 10.38
C VAL A 209 23.41 -35.56 10.52
N THR A 210 24.18 -36.44 11.20
CA THR A 210 25.65 -36.28 11.38
C THR A 210 26.40 -36.90 10.20
N ILE A 211 27.45 -36.22 9.71
CA ILE A 211 28.37 -36.80 8.71
C ILE A 211 29.39 -37.64 9.43
N GLY A 212 29.28 -38.94 9.37
CA GLY A 212 30.33 -39.80 9.97
C GLY A 212 29.89 -41.16 10.49
N GLU A 213 28.65 -41.56 10.26
CA GLU A 213 28.19 -42.92 10.49
C GLU A 213 27.79 -43.61 9.19
#